data_e4ee95493346185467586d1ee2b6c896
#
_entry.id   e4ee95493346185467586d1ee2b6c896
#
_cell.length_a   1.000
_cell.length_b   1.000
_cell.length_c   1.000
_cell.angle_alpha   90.00
_cell.angle_beta   90.00
_cell.angle_gamma   90.00
#
_symmetry.space_group_name_H-M   'P 1'
#
loop_
_entity.id
_entity.type
_entity.pdbx_description
1 polymer ?
#
loop_
_entity_poly.entity_id
_entity_poly.type
_entity_poly.pdbx_seq_one_letter_code
_entity_poly.pdbx_strand_id
1 'polypeptide(L)'
;MSRVALITGANKGIGFEIARQCGKKGYHIVLSGRDEKKLNEALIKLREAGIESDQLIMDVSSIESIKSAFTVFAEKKLRIDVLINNAGLIANGDKSLLKNDNGILEQTINTNSYGPFYVTRYFLPLMQSPGRIIMVSSTGGSMNKPVGGWSPAYCVSKTFLNAITRYFAFELIQKKISVNAVSPGWVRTDMGGMFAPRSIEKGAETPVWLATEAPQELTGKFFADLKEIPW
;
A
#
# COMPACT_ATOMS: atom_id res chain seq x y z
N MET A 1 -2.65 -8.59 23.25
CA MET A 1 -2.31 -7.35 22.52
C MET A 1 -3.08 -7.34 21.23
N SER A 2 -3.60 -6.17 20.81
CA SER A 2 -4.26 -5.99 19.50
C SER A 2 -3.25 -6.24 18.36
N ARG A 3 -3.72 -6.81 17.24
CA ARG A 3 -2.89 -6.95 16.03
C ARG A 3 -2.59 -5.57 15.45
N VAL A 4 -1.38 -5.37 14.94
CA VAL A 4 -0.91 -4.07 14.42
C VAL A 4 -0.92 -4.06 12.90
N ALA A 5 -1.53 -3.05 12.31
CA ALA A 5 -1.50 -2.78 10.87
C ALA A 5 -0.79 -1.46 10.58
N LEU A 6 0.36 -1.53 9.89
CA LEU A 6 1.09 -0.37 9.37
C LEU A 6 0.66 -0.09 7.92
N ILE A 7 0.17 1.12 7.65
CA ILE A 7 -0.39 1.48 6.35
C ILE A 7 0.29 2.75 5.81
N THR A 8 0.95 2.64 4.66
CA THR A 8 1.60 3.79 4.02
C THR A 8 0.63 4.63 3.20
N GLY A 9 0.83 5.96 3.15
CA GLY A 9 -0.06 6.87 2.41
C GLY A 9 -1.48 6.91 2.99
N ALA A 10 -1.61 6.81 4.32
CA ALA A 10 -2.88 6.60 5.01
C ALA A 10 -3.54 7.88 5.56
N ASN A 11 -3.05 9.05 5.19
CA ASN A 11 -3.63 10.33 5.64
C ASN A 11 -4.95 10.69 4.93
N LYS A 12 -5.29 10.03 3.81
CA LYS A 12 -6.52 10.26 3.04
C LYS A 12 -6.83 9.09 2.09
N GLY A 13 -7.98 9.19 1.41
CA GLY A 13 -8.36 8.29 0.32
C GLY A 13 -8.43 6.82 0.74
N ILE A 14 -8.00 5.93 -0.16
CA ILE A 14 -8.07 4.48 0.06
C ILE A 14 -7.26 4.06 1.30
N GLY A 15 -6.07 4.61 1.50
CA GLY A 15 -5.22 4.27 2.65
C GLY A 15 -5.87 4.60 3.99
N PHE A 16 -6.53 5.76 4.11
CA PHE A 16 -7.29 6.12 5.31
C PHE A 16 -8.49 5.21 5.51
N GLU A 17 -9.20 4.87 4.45
CA GLU A 17 -10.36 3.99 4.55
C GLU A 17 -9.96 2.54 4.91
N ILE A 18 -8.84 2.04 4.38
CA ILE A 18 -8.26 0.76 4.81
C ILE A 18 -7.96 0.80 6.32
N ALA A 19 -7.33 1.89 6.79
CA ALA A 19 -7.04 2.09 8.21
C ALA A 19 -8.31 2.04 9.05
N ARG A 20 -9.34 2.78 8.64
CA ARG A 20 -10.64 2.82 9.34
C ARG A 20 -11.31 1.45 9.39
N GLN A 21 -11.34 0.70 8.27
CA GLN A 21 -11.97 -0.61 8.23
C GLN A 21 -11.17 -1.66 9.03
N CYS A 22 -9.83 -1.67 8.95
CA CYS A 22 -8.99 -2.55 9.76
C CYS A 22 -9.13 -2.23 11.26
N GLY A 23 -9.17 -0.94 11.62
CA GLY A 23 -9.40 -0.51 12.99
C GLY A 23 -10.73 -0.97 13.56
N LYS A 24 -11.83 -0.90 12.79
CA LYS A 24 -13.14 -1.46 13.16
C LYS A 24 -13.13 -2.97 13.38
N LYS A 25 -12.15 -3.70 12.84
CA LYS A 25 -11.91 -5.13 13.05
C LYS A 25 -10.95 -5.40 14.23
N GLY A 26 -10.65 -4.38 15.04
CA GLY A 26 -9.84 -4.51 16.25
C GLY A 26 -8.33 -4.48 16.04
N TYR A 27 -7.85 -3.97 14.89
CA TYR A 27 -6.43 -3.71 14.71
C TYR A 27 -6.04 -2.37 15.33
N HIS A 28 -4.87 -2.34 15.99
CA HIS A 28 -4.16 -1.11 16.27
C HIS A 28 -3.57 -0.57 14.95
N ILE A 29 -3.91 0.65 14.60
CA ILE A 29 -3.54 1.24 13.31
C ILE A 29 -2.33 2.14 13.45
N VAL A 30 -1.31 1.92 12.61
CA VAL A 30 -0.21 2.86 12.45
C VAL A 30 -0.35 3.53 11.08
N LEU A 31 -0.86 4.77 11.10
CA LEU A 31 -0.96 5.61 9.90
C LEU A 31 0.43 6.12 9.50
N SER A 32 0.83 5.92 8.25
CA SER A 32 2.09 6.49 7.77
C SER A 32 1.90 7.37 6.53
N GLY A 33 2.69 8.44 6.47
CA GLY A 33 2.73 9.41 5.39
C GLY A 33 3.78 10.49 5.63
N ARG A 34 4.04 11.33 4.65
CA ARG A 34 5.12 12.34 4.70
C ARG A 34 4.71 13.68 5.31
N ASP A 35 3.42 13.98 5.35
CA ASP A 35 2.86 15.25 5.83
C ASP A 35 2.31 15.03 7.23
N GLU A 36 3.04 15.52 8.23
CA GLU A 36 2.70 15.36 9.64
C GLU A 36 1.33 15.97 10.00
N LYS A 37 1.02 17.16 9.46
CA LYS A 37 -0.24 17.83 9.74
C LYS A 37 -1.44 17.00 9.26
N LYS A 38 -1.38 16.52 8.02
CA LYS A 38 -2.45 15.66 7.46
C LYS A 38 -2.53 14.30 8.14
N LEU A 39 -1.42 13.74 8.60
CA LEU A 39 -1.44 12.52 9.41
C LEU A 39 -2.13 12.76 10.75
N ASN A 40 -1.83 13.87 11.41
CA ASN A 40 -2.47 14.20 12.69
C ASN A 40 -3.99 14.42 12.54
N GLU A 41 -4.43 15.09 11.48
CA GLU A 41 -5.86 15.24 11.17
C GLU A 41 -6.54 13.87 10.94
N ALA A 42 -5.87 12.95 10.25
CA ALA A 42 -6.38 11.60 10.04
C ALA A 42 -6.39 10.77 11.34
N LEU A 43 -5.36 10.91 12.17
CA LEU A 43 -5.25 10.26 13.47
C LEU A 43 -6.41 10.65 14.40
N ILE A 44 -6.72 11.95 14.47
CA ILE A 44 -7.84 12.47 15.27
C ILE A 44 -9.14 11.80 14.84
N LYS A 45 -9.43 11.75 13.53
CA LYS A 45 -10.66 11.12 13.00
C LYS A 45 -10.77 9.63 13.35
N LEU A 46 -9.66 8.88 13.36
CA LEU A 46 -9.68 7.47 13.78
C LEU A 46 -9.96 7.33 15.26
N ARG A 47 -9.35 8.17 16.09
CA ARG A 47 -9.54 8.16 17.55
C ARG A 47 -10.96 8.57 17.95
N GLU A 48 -11.55 9.56 17.28
CA GLU A 48 -12.95 9.94 17.44
C GLU A 48 -13.91 8.79 17.07
N ALA A 49 -13.50 7.92 16.13
CA ALA A 49 -14.24 6.71 15.79
C ALA A 49 -13.96 5.51 16.73
N GLY A 50 -13.23 5.73 17.84
CA GLY A 50 -12.89 4.70 18.83
C GLY A 50 -11.81 3.72 18.36
N ILE A 51 -11.03 4.09 17.34
CA ILE A 51 -9.97 3.23 16.78
C ILE A 51 -8.62 3.58 17.43
N GLU A 52 -8.01 2.57 18.07
CA GLU A 52 -6.66 2.68 18.62
C GLU A 52 -5.66 2.93 17.49
N SER A 53 -4.93 4.05 17.55
CA SER A 53 -4.09 4.45 16.42
C SER A 53 -2.93 5.35 16.81
N ASP A 54 -1.83 5.19 16.07
CA ASP A 54 -0.60 5.97 16.09
C ASP A 54 -0.29 6.54 14.71
N GLN A 55 0.65 7.48 14.66
CA GLN A 55 1.21 7.97 13.40
C GLN A 55 2.71 7.65 13.30
N LEU A 56 3.18 7.54 12.06
CA LEU A 56 4.57 7.34 11.70
C LEU A 56 4.92 8.18 10.47
N ILE A 57 5.70 9.24 10.66
CA ILE A 57 6.12 10.11 9.56
C ILE A 57 7.11 9.34 8.69
N MET A 58 6.80 9.18 7.41
CA MET A 58 7.64 8.47 6.45
C MET A 58 7.32 8.92 5.02
N ASP A 59 8.32 9.41 4.31
CA ASP A 59 8.27 9.56 2.85
C ASP A 59 8.84 8.28 2.21
N VAL A 60 7.98 7.51 1.56
CA VAL A 60 8.37 6.25 0.93
C VAL A 60 9.29 6.44 -0.29
N SER A 61 9.43 7.66 -0.80
CA SER A 61 10.36 7.98 -1.88
C SER A 61 11.78 8.28 -1.39
N SER A 62 12.01 8.35 -0.07
CA SER A 62 13.31 8.59 0.55
C SER A 62 13.74 7.42 1.44
N ILE A 63 14.86 6.80 1.10
CA ILE A 63 15.45 5.71 1.90
C ILE A 63 15.81 6.21 3.31
N GLU A 64 16.31 7.43 3.42
CA GLU A 64 16.67 8.05 4.68
C GLU A 64 15.45 8.23 5.58
N SER A 65 14.33 8.69 5.00
CA SER A 65 13.05 8.81 5.71
C SER A 65 12.54 7.44 6.17
N ILE A 66 12.66 6.41 5.33
CA ILE A 66 12.26 5.03 5.69
C ILE A 66 13.11 4.50 6.85
N LYS A 67 14.44 4.71 6.83
CA LYS A 67 15.35 4.32 7.93
C LYS A 67 15.01 5.03 9.23
N SER A 68 14.78 6.34 9.18
CA SER A 68 14.39 7.13 10.35
C SER A 68 13.05 6.63 10.92
N ALA A 69 12.06 6.40 10.07
CA ALA A 69 10.78 5.84 10.47
C ALA A 69 10.90 4.44 11.10
N PHE A 70 11.77 3.58 10.54
CA PHE A 70 12.07 2.27 11.12
C PHE A 70 12.61 2.41 12.55
N THR A 71 13.58 3.29 12.78
CA THR A 71 14.15 3.53 14.13
C THR A 71 13.07 3.98 15.11
N VAL A 72 12.27 4.99 14.74
CA VAL A 72 11.15 5.49 15.58
C VAL A 72 10.12 4.39 15.87
N PHE A 73 9.79 3.56 14.88
CA PHE A 73 8.84 2.47 15.11
C PHE A 73 9.41 1.37 16.01
N ALA A 74 10.69 1.02 15.86
CA ALA A 74 11.34 -0.01 16.68
C ALA A 74 11.35 0.36 18.18
N GLU A 75 11.48 1.65 18.51
CA GLU A 75 11.41 2.15 19.89
C GLU A 75 10.05 1.92 20.55
N LYS A 76 8.97 1.85 19.77
CA LYS A 76 7.61 1.56 20.28
C LYS A 76 7.44 0.11 20.79
N LYS A 77 8.40 -0.78 20.50
CA LYS A 77 8.35 -2.23 20.85
C LYS A 77 7.10 -2.94 20.32
N LEU A 78 6.45 -2.39 19.31
CA LEU A 78 5.33 -3.01 18.62
C LEU A 78 5.85 -3.99 17.56
N ARG A 79 5.03 -5.01 17.24
CA ARG A 79 5.27 -5.94 16.15
C ARG A 79 4.16 -5.77 15.11
N ILE A 80 4.51 -5.87 13.83
CA ILE A 80 3.60 -5.63 12.72
C ILE A 80 3.00 -6.96 12.28
N ASP A 81 1.68 -7.11 12.39
CA ASP A 81 0.96 -8.27 11.85
C ASP A 81 0.64 -8.06 10.36
N VAL A 82 0.35 -6.82 9.97
CA VAL A 82 -0.03 -6.47 8.59
C VAL A 82 0.71 -5.21 8.15
N LEU A 83 1.44 -5.31 7.03
CA LEU A 83 2.04 -4.18 6.33
C LEU A 83 1.26 -3.92 5.04
N ILE A 84 0.71 -2.72 4.88
CA ILE A 84 -0.01 -2.32 3.66
C ILE A 84 0.76 -1.20 2.95
N ASN A 85 1.41 -1.55 1.87
CA ASN A 85 2.09 -0.62 0.98
C ASN A 85 1.05 0.01 0.04
N ASN A 86 0.41 1.09 0.51
CA ASN A 86 -0.63 1.79 -0.23
C ASN A 86 -0.13 3.11 -0.85
N ALA A 87 0.90 3.73 -0.32
CA ALA A 87 1.43 4.98 -0.86
C ALA A 87 1.76 4.85 -2.35
N GLY A 88 1.33 5.82 -3.14
CA GLY A 88 1.59 5.86 -4.56
C GLY A 88 1.13 7.19 -5.18
N LEU A 89 1.59 7.45 -6.39
CA LEU A 89 1.24 8.64 -7.17
C LEU A 89 1.04 8.30 -8.65
N ILE A 90 0.29 9.15 -9.33
CA ILE A 90 0.32 9.34 -10.79
C ILE A 90 0.95 10.71 -11.00
N ALA A 91 2.08 10.79 -11.69
CA ALA A 91 2.76 12.04 -11.94
C ALA A 91 1.97 12.92 -12.92
N ASN A 92 1.92 14.23 -12.67
CA ASN A 92 1.32 15.17 -13.59
C ASN A 92 2.07 15.12 -14.93
N GLY A 93 1.32 15.08 -16.04
CA GLY A 93 1.92 15.03 -17.37
C GLY A 93 2.32 13.62 -17.85
N ASP A 94 2.04 12.57 -17.09
CA ASP A 94 2.27 11.17 -17.51
C ASP A 94 1.32 10.77 -18.66
N LYS A 95 1.72 11.07 -19.90
CA LYS A 95 0.92 10.84 -21.12
C LYS A 95 1.60 9.90 -22.12
N SER A 96 2.93 9.82 -22.13
CA SER A 96 3.67 9.04 -23.13
C SER A 96 5.09 8.73 -22.62
N LEU A 97 5.51 7.47 -22.59
CA LEU A 97 6.89 7.11 -22.22
C LEU A 97 7.95 7.75 -23.12
N LEU A 98 7.61 8.01 -24.38
CA LEU A 98 8.53 8.61 -25.35
C LEU A 98 8.62 10.14 -25.26
N LYS A 99 7.61 10.78 -24.68
CA LYS A 99 7.46 12.25 -24.69
C LYS A 99 7.35 12.88 -23.31
N ASN A 100 7.26 12.06 -22.26
CA ASN A 100 7.27 12.54 -20.88
C ASN A 100 8.62 13.18 -20.53
N ASP A 101 8.62 14.16 -19.64
CA ASP A 101 9.86 14.64 -19.04
C ASP A 101 10.60 13.50 -18.33
N ASN A 102 11.92 13.51 -18.38
CA ASN A 102 12.79 12.43 -17.88
C ASN A 102 12.51 12.06 -16.42
N GLY A 103 12.17 13.03 -15.56
CA GLY A 103 11.86 12.79 -14.14
C GLY A 103 10.54 12.07 -13.86
N ILE A 104 9.59 12.04 -14.79
CA ILE A 104 8.25 11.45 -14.54
C ILE A 104 8.35 9.96 -14.27
N LEU A 105 9.07 9.21 -15.08
CA LEU A 105 9.23 7.77 -14.91
C LEU A 105 10.00 7.46 -13.62
N GLU A 106 11.11 8.15 -13.38
CA GLU A 106 11.95 7.97 -12.20
C GLU A 106 11.17 8.26 -10.90
N GLN A 107 10.50 9.40 -10.81
CA GLN A 107 9.68 9.77 -9.66
C GLN A 107 8.59 8.73 -9.39
N THR A 108 7.95 8.26 -10.47
CA THR A 108 6.84 7.32 -10.37
C THR A 108 7.34 5.94 -9.90
N ILE A 109 8.42 5.43 -10.47
CA ILE A 109 9.04 4.15 -10.04
C ILE A 109 9.56 4.27 -8.61
N ASN A 110 10.22 5.38 -8.29
CA ASN A 110 10.76 5.59 -6.94
C ASN A 110 9.68 5.51 -5.88
N THR A 111 8.55 6.18 -6.08
CA THR A 111 7.44 6.17 -5.11
C THR A 111 6.66 4.87 -5.13
N ASN A 112 6.28 4.38 -6.33
CA ASN A 112 5.29 3.30 -6.46
C ASN A 112 5.89 1.90 -6.37
N SER A 113 7.21 1.76 -6.58
CA SER A 113 7.89 0.46 -6.66
C SER A 113 9.05 0.36 -5.67
N TYR A 114 10.03 1.25 -5.74
CA TYR A 114 11.15 1.25 -4.78
C TYR A 114 10.68 1.57 -3.36
N GLY A 115 9.72 2.50 -3.18
CA GLY A 115 9.13 2.77 -1.89
C GLY A 115 8.62 1.52 -1.18
N PRO A 116 7.64 0.78 -1.75
CA PRO A 116 7.17 -0.50 -1.20
C PRO A 116 8.26 -1.54 -1.00
N PHE A 117 9.25 -1.62 -1.91
CA PHE A 117 10.40 -2.51 -1.77
C PHE A 117 11.21 -2.18 -0.52
N TYR A 118 11.63 -0.93 -0.34
CA TYR A 118 12.43 -0.53 0.81
C TYR A 118 11.64 -0.56 2.12
N VAL A 119 10.39 -0.11 2.13
CA VAL A 119 9.53 -0.22 3.32
C VAL A 119 9.43 -1.67 3.76
N THR A 120 9.12 -2.59 2.85
CA THR A 120 9.05 -4.02 3.16
C THR A 120 10.39 -4.52 3.71
N ARG A 121 11.50 -4.22 3.02
CA ARG A 121 12.84 -4.69 3.41
C ARG A 121 13.25 -4.20 4.80
N TYR A 122 13.03 -2.92 5.11
CA TYR A 122 13.41 -2.35 6.41
C TYR A 122 12.49 -2.81 7.54
N PHE A 123 11.18 -2.89 7.30
CA PHE A 123 10.22 -3.24 8.35
C PHE A 123 10.03 -4.76 8.55
N LEU A 124 10.55 -5.59 7.65
CA LEU A 124 10.48 -7.06 7.75
C LEU A 124 10.97 -7.62 9.11
N PRO A 125 12.08 -7.15 9.72
CA PRO A 125 12.52 -7.63 11.02
C PRO A 125 11.53 -7.35 12.17
N LEU A 126 10.61 -6.41 11.99
CA LEU A 126 9.58 -6.04 12.96
C LEU A 126 8.24 -6.74 12.72
N MET A 127 8.14 -7.54 11.66
CA MET A 127 6.91 -8.29 11.37
C MET A 127 6.74 -9.52 12.26
N GLN A 128 5.48 -9.84 12.54
CA GLN A 128 5.09 -11.10 13.16
C GLN A 128 5.12 -12.26 12.16
N SER A 129 5.16 -13.48 12.71
CA SER A 129 4.96 -14.71 11.96
C SER A 129 3.88 -15.54 12.67
N PRO A 130 2.75 -15.83 12.02
CA PRO A 130 2.38 -15.45 10.64
C PRO A 130 2.10 -13.96 10.48
N GLY A 131 2.40 -13.41 9.30
CA GLY A 131 2.19 -12.00 8.96
C GLY A 131 1.67 -11.81 7.53
N ARG A 132 1.28 -10.58 7.19
CA ARG A 132 0.72 -10.26 5.86
C ARG A 132 1.33 -8.99 5.28
N ILE A 133 1.66 -9.01 4.01
CA ILE A 133 2.09 -7.83 3.24
C ILE A 133 1.14 -7.65 2.06
N ILE A 134 0.52 -6.49 1.97
CA ILE A 134 -0.39 -6.14 0.88
C ILE A 134 0.23 -5.01 0.05
N MET A 135 0.40 -5.26 -1.24
CA MET A 135 0.91 -4.30 -2.20
C MET A 135 -0.27 -3.71 -3.00
N VAL A 136 -0.59 -2.45 -2.74
CA VAL A 136 -1.66 -1.76 -3.48
C VAL A 136 -1.15 -1.42 -4.88
N SER A 137 -1.47 -2.30 -5.81
CA SER A 137 -1.14 -2.22 -7.23
C SER A 137 -2.31 -1.65 -8.05
N SER A 138 -2.39 -2.04 -9.30
CA SER A 138 -3.42 -1.65 -10.25
C SER A 138 -3.53 -2.67 -11.38
N THR A 139 -4.72 -2.83 -11.93
CA THR A 139 -4.90 -3.58 -13.19
C THR A 139 -4.10 -2.98 -14.36
N GLY A 140 -3.72 -1.68 -14.28
CA GLY A 140 -2.77 -1.07 -15.21
C GLY A 140 -1.35 -1.67 -15.17
N GLY A 141 -1.00 -2.39 -14.10
CA GLY A 141 0.26 -3.13 -13.99
C GLY A 141 0.17 -4.59 -14.44
N SER A 142 -0.99 -5.08 -14.87
CA SER A 142 -1.15 -6.43 -15.40
C SER A 142 -0.57 -6.55 -16.80
N MET A 143 0.17 -7.62 -17.08
CA MET A 143 0.72 -7.95 -18.39
C MET A 143 -0.17 -8.94 -19.18
N ASN A 144 -1.33 -9.31 -18.62
CA ASN A 144 -2.25 -10.27 -19.22
C ASN A 144 -3.14 -9.66 -20.32
N LYS A 145 -3.24 -8.33 -20.36
CA LYS A 145 -4.04 -7.59 -21.35
C LYS A 145 -3.16 -6.61 -22.11
N PRO A 146 -3.56 -6.18 -23.31
CA PRO A 146 -2.85 -5.12 -24.00
C PRO A 146 -2.67 -3.89 -23.10
N VAL A 147 -1.45 -3.39 -23.00
CA VAL A 147 -1.12 -2.18 -22.25
C VAL A 147 -1.40 -0.94 -23.09
N GLY A 148 -1.74 0.16 -22.45
CA GLY A 148 -1.88 1.47 -23.10
C GLY A 148 -3.10 2.26 -22.66
N GLY A 149 -3.20 3.45 -23.21
CA GLY A 149 -4.37 4.31 -23.08
C GLY A 149 -4.31 5.35 -21.96
N TRP A 150 -3.49 5.19 -20.90
CA TRP A 150 -3.38 6.17 -19.81
C TRP A 150 -2.13 5.95 -18.94
N SER A 151 -1.56 7.06 -18.44
CA SER A 151 -0.48 7.10 -17.43
C SER A 151 0.56 5.98 -17.54
N PRO A 152 1.36 5.94 -18.63
CA PRO A 152 2.22 4.81 -18.91
C PRO A 152 3.34 4.61 -17.89
N ALA A 153 3.91 5.68 -17.31
CA ALA A 153 4.91 5.55 -16.24
C ALA A 153 4.29 4.92 -14.98
N TYR A 154 3.05 5.28 -14.65
CA TYR A 154 2.29 4.65 -13.58
C TYR A 154 2.09 3.15 -13.84
N CYS A 155 1.62 2.79 -15.05
CA CYS A 155 1.41 1.39 -15.41
C CYS A 155 2.71 0.58 -15.29
N VAL A 156 3.82 1.07 -15.83
CA VAL A 156 5.16 0.46 -15.71
C VAL A 156 5.55 0.28 -14.25
N SER A 157 5.34 1.30 -13.40
CA SER A 157 5.65 1.21 -11.97
C SER A 157 4.83 0.12 -11.28
N LYS A 158 3.55 -0.06 -11.65
CA LYS A 158 2.69 -1.09 -11.06
C LYS A 158 3.04 -2.49 -11.57
N THR A 159 3.50 -2.64 -12.82
CA THR A 159 4.09 -3.89 -13.32
C THR A 159 5.33 -4.27 -12.52
N PHE A 160 6.21 -3.31 -12.26
CA PHE A 160 7.39 -3.53 -11.44
C PHE A 160 7.01 -3.94 -9.99
N LEU A 161 6.03 -3.28 -9.39
CA LEU A 161 5.51 -3.65 -8.07
C LEU A 161 4.93 -5.08 -8.06
N ASN A 162 4.23 -5.49 -9.12
CA ASN A 162 3.73 -6.86 -9.28
C ASN A 162 4.87 -7.89 -9.31
N ALA A 163 5.96 -7.62 -10.04
CA ALA A 163 7.15 -8.47 -10.04
C ALA A 163 7.78 -8.58 -8.64
N ILE A 164 8.00 -7.44 -7.95
CA ILE A 164 8.49 -7.42 -6.56
C ILE A 164 7.59 -8.24 -5.64
N THR A 165 6.27 -8.12 -5.77
CA THR A 165 5.30 -8.86 -4.95
C THR A 165 5.53 -10.38 -5.06
N ARG A 166 5.71 -10.89 -6.28
CA ARG A 166 5.94 -12.32 -6.52
C ARG A 166 7.25 -12.81 -5.91
N TYR A 167 8.33 -12.03 -6.04
CA TYR A 167 9.62 -12.38 -5.45
C TYR A 167 9.57 -12.38 -3.92
N PHE A 168 8.99 -11.36 -3.30
CA PHE A 168 8.81 -11.35 -1.85
C PHE A 168 7.93 -12.51 -1.36
N ALA A 169 6.87 -12.85 -2.09
CA ALA A 169 6.04 -14.00 -1.74
C ALA A 169 6.85 -15.31 -1.71
N PHE A 170 7.74 -15.51 -2.68
CA PHE A 170 8.62 -16.67 -2.73
C PHE A 170 9.63 -16.66 -1.58
N GLU A 171 10.31 -15.54 -1.34
CA GLU A 171 11.36 -15.44 -0.31
C GLU A 171 10.81 -15.53 1.12
N LEU A 172 9.54 -15.11 1.34
CA LEU A 172 8.95 -15.02 2.67
C LEU A 172 8.07 -16.21 3.04
N ILE A 173 7.92 -17.20 2.17
CA ILE A 173 7.07 -18.37 2.42
C ILE A 173 7.50 -19.14 3.68
N GLN A 174 8.79 -19.35 3.86
CA GLN A 174 9.33 -20.03 5.04
C GLN A 174 9.16 -19.24 6.35
N LYS A 175 8.98 -17.93 6.23
CA LYS A 175 8.67 -17.05 7.37
C LYS A 175 7.17 -16.98 7.67
N LYS A 176 6.33 -17.73 6.95
CA LYS A 176 4.86 -17.69 7.05
C LYS A 176 4.31 -16.28 6.88
N ILE A 177 4.94 -15.45 6.07
CA ILE A 177 4.46 -14.12 5.72
C ILE A 177 3.89 -14.18 4.30
N SER A 178 2.58 -13.97 4.18
CA SER A 178 1.92 -13.91 2.87
C SER A 178 2.13 -12.53 2.23
N VAL A 179 2.37 -12.50 0.92
CA VAL A 179 2.57 -11.26 0.15
C VAL A 179 1.69 -11.30 -1.08
N ASN A 180 0.75 -10.37 -1.20
CA ASN A 180 -0.19 -10.31 -2.31
C ASN A 180 -0.32 -8.90 -2.86
N ALA A 181 -0.61 -8.79 -4.16
CA ALA A 181 -0.98 -7.55 -4.80
C ALA A 181 -2.50 -7.40 -4.85
N VAL A 182 -2.97 -6.16 -4.85
CA VAL A 182 -4.39 -5.83 -5.00
C VAL A 182 -4.59 -4.63 -5.91
N SER A 183 -5.61 -4.69 -6.78
CA SER A 183 -6.11 -3.53 -7.51
C SER A 183 -7.40 -3.05 -6.85
N PRO A 184 -7.43 -1.81 -6.31
CA PRO A 184 -8.67 -1.21 -5.78
C PRO A 184 -9.71 -0.89 -6.86
N GLY A 185 -9.30 -0.90 -8.14
CA GLY A 185 -10.08 -0.38 -9.26
C GLY A 185 -9.99 1.14 -9.39
N TRP A 186 -10.88 1.75 -10.19
CA TRP A 186 -10.93 3.21 -10.38
C TRP A 186 -11.84 3.84 -9.33
N VAL A 187 -11.22 4.48 -8.33
CA VAL A 187 -11.85 4.92 -7.08
C VAL A 187 -11.87 6.44 -7.00
N ARG A 188 -12.98 7.03 -6.52
CA ARG A 188 -13.16 8.47 -6.30
C ARG A 188 -12.27 8.99 -5.18
N THR A 189 -11.07 9.40 -5.56
CA THR A 189 -10.04 10.00 -4.72
C THR A 189 -9.41 11.17 -5.48
N ASP A 190 -8.51 11.90 -4.87
CA ASP A 190 -7.75 12.95 -5.57
C ASP A 190 -6.99 12.39 -6.79
N MET A 191 -6.55 11.14 -6.71
CA MET A 191 -5.87 10.47 -7.82
C MET A 191 -6.84 10.00 -8.92
N GLY A 192 -7.99 9.44 -8.53
CA GLY A 192 -8.96 8.89 -9.50
C GLY A 192 -9.92 9.90 -10.07
N GLY A 193 -10.03 11.07 -9.44
CA GLY A 193 -10.97 12.12 -9.84
C GLY A 193 -12.43 11.85 -9.47
N MET A 194 -13.27 12.87 -9.68
CA MET A 194 -14.69 12.82 -9.29
C MET A 194 -15.56 11.90 -10.15
N PHE A 195 -15.12 11.59 -11.37
CA PHE A 195 -15.85 10.73 -12.31
C PHE A 195 -15.59 9.23 -12.10
N ALA A 196 -14.71 8.87 -11.17
CA ALA A 196 -14.45 7.47 -10.87
C ALA A 196 -15.72 6.79 -10.32
N PRO A 197 -16.10 5.61 -10.88
CA PRO A 197 -17.37 4.96 -10.53
C PRO A 197 -17.40 4.36 -9.15
N ARG A 198 -16.21 4.04 -8.59
CA ARG A 198 -16.09 3.28 -7.35
C ARG A 198 -15.97 4.21 -6.14
N SER A 199 -16.70 3.92 -5.06
CA SER A 199 -16.52 4.61 -3.79
C SER A 199 -15.21 4.23 -3.11
N ILE A 200 -14.75 5.04 -2.16
CA ILE A 200 -13.52 4.78 -1.39
C ILE A 200 -13.69 3.50 -0.55
N GLU A 201 -14.87 3.30 0.04
CA GLU A 201 -15.21 2.13 0.84
C GLU A 201 -15.07 0.83 0.02
N LYS A 202 -15.62 0.84 -1.19
CA LYS A 202 -15.52 -0.31 -2.11
C LYS A 202 -14.08 -0.54 -2.58
N GLY A 203 -13.31 0.54 -2.79
CA GLY A 203 -11.88 0.43 -3.13
C GLY A 203 -11.03 -0.18 -2.03
N ALA A 204 -11.42 0.02 -0.77
CA ALA A 204 -10.72 -0.54 0.39
C ALA A 204 -11.09 -2.01 0.71
N GLU A 205 -12.20 -2.53 0.20
CA GLU A 205 -12.75 -3.85 0.57
C GLU A 205 -11.74 -4.99 0.35
N THR A 206 -11.17 -5.11 -0.84
CA THR A 206 -10.21 -6.19 -1.16
C THR A 206 -8.89 -6.08 -0.37
N PRO A 207 -8.25 -4.89 -0.26
CA PRO A 207 -7.10 -4.74 0.64
C PRO A 207 -7.39 -5.12 2.09
N VAL A 208 -8.56 -4.74 2.62
CA VAL A 208 -8.97 -5.07 3.99
C VAL A 208 -9.19 -6.58 4.15
N TRP A 209 -9.90 -7.21 3.22
CA TRP A 209 -10.08 -8.66 3.21
C TRP A 209 -8.73 -9.41 3.22
N LEU A 210 -7.79 -9.02 2.35
CA LEU A 210 -6.44 -9.60 2.34
C LEU A 210 -5.70 -9.40 3.67
N ALA A 211 -5.90 -8.26 4.31
CA ALA A 211 -5.26 -7.92 5.57
C ALA A 211 -5.83 -8.71 6.76
N THR A 212 -7.12 -9.04 6.75
CA THR A 212 -7.83 -9.44 7.96
C THR A 212 -8.45 -10.83 7.91
N GLU A 213 -8.90 -11.31 6.74
CA GLU A 213 -9.78 -12.47 6.60
C GLU A 213 -9.30 -13.54 5.61
N ALA A 214 -8.54 -13.12 4.58
CA ALA A 214 -8.08 -14.04 3.55
C ALA A 214 -7.31 -15.22 4.16
N PRO A 215 -7.42 -16.45 3.60
CA PRO A 215 -6.60 -17.57 4.03
C PRO A 215 -5.10 -17.22 4.01
N GLN A 216 -4.35 -17.66 5.03
CA GLN A 216 -2.92 -17.32 5.19
C GLN A 216 -2.05 -17.91 4.06
N GLU A 217 -2.52 -18.99 3.45
CA GLU A 217 -1.85 -19.72 2.37
C GLU A 217 -1.88 -18.96 1.04
N LEU A 218 -2.80 -17.99 0.90
CA LEU A 218 -2.85 -17.13 -0.28
C LEU A 218 -1.65 -16.20 -0.29
N THR A 219 -0.67 -16.53 -1.12
CA THR A 219 0.55 -15.73 -1.30
C THR A 219 0.98 -15.75 -2.77
N GLY A 220 1.64 -14.68 -3.22
CA GLY A 220 2.11 -14.54 -4.60
C GLY A 220 0.99 -14.36 -5.63
N LYS A 221 -0.15 -13.82 -5.20
CA LYS A 221 -1.35 -13.66 -6.02
C LYS A 221 -1.72 -12.19 -6.21
N PHE A 222 -2.50 -11.93 -7.26
CA PHE A 222 -3.05 -10.61 -7.57
C PHE A 222 -4.58 -10.63 -7.48
N PHE A 223 -5.15 -9.66 -6.78
CA PHE A 223 -6.59 -9.64 -6.47
C PHE A 223 -7.28 -8.36 -6.93
N ALA A 224 -8.52 -8.48 -7.33
CA ALA A 224 -9.50 -7.40 -7.46
C ALA A 224 -10.88 -7.94 -7.10
N ASP A 225 -11.72 -7.13 -6.44
CA ASP A 225 -13.10 -7.50 -6.07
C ASP A 225 -13.19 -8.86 -5.37
N LEU A 226 -12.28 -9.11 -4.41
CA LEU A 226 -12.15 -10.34 -3.63
C LEU A 226 -11.81 -11.60 -4.46
N LYS A 227 -11.45 -11.45 -5.72
CA LYS A 227 -11.14 -12.54 -6.64
C LYS A 227 -9.70 -12.45 -7.12
N GLU A 228 -9.07 -13.60 -7.31
CA GLU A 228 -7.78 -13.67 -8.00
C GLU A 228 -7.94 -13.24 -9.45
N ILE A 229 -7.02 -12.40 -9.91
CA ILE A 229 -6.92 -11.93 -11.29
C ILE A 229 -5.53 -12.23 -11.84
N PRO A 230 -5.37 -12.36 -13.16
CA PRO A 230 -4.05 -12.58 -13.75
C PRO A 230 -3.13 -11.36 -13.60
N TRP A 231 -1.83 -11.66 -13.56
CA TRP A 231 -0.75 -10.67 -13.46
C TRP A 231 -0.62 -9.77 -14.70
#